data_93ee2dde6dd55c0cb7cda06eb81aa186
#
_entry.id   93ee2dde6dd55c0cb7cda06eb81aa186
#
_cell.length_a   1.000
_cell.length_b   1.000
_cell.length_c   1.000
_cell.angle_alpha   90.00
_cell.angle_beta   90.00
_cell.angle_gamma   90.00
#
_symmetry.space_group_name_H-M   'P 1'
#
loop_
_entity.id
_entity.type
_entity.pdbx_description
1 polymer ?
#
loop_
_entity_poly.entity_id
_entity_poly.type
_entity_poly.pdbx_seq_one_letter_code
_entity_poly.pdbx_strand_id
1 'polypeptide(L)'
;MSSVRRRVLLAALVASVMASPEAAMAIEQPEYTVVRQDGAFELRRYAPYLLAETEVESGFMEAGNVAFGRLFRYISGDNTARTEIAMTAPVEQAKRGGGEKIAMTAPVEQAREGGVYRVAFVVPRKYDRDTVPQPTDPRVRIREVPARSIAVWRYSGRWTEENFREHERELRGKLAALGLKAEPGDSAIIARYDAPFMPWFMRRNEVLIPVTEPAASARPAP
;
A
#
# COMPACT_ATOMS: atom_id res chain seq x y z
N MET A 1 81.35 -3.06 -5.59
CA MET A 1 80.73 -3.88 -4.51
C MET A 1 79.44 -3.15 -4.12
N SER A 2 78.35 -3.57 -4.72
CA SER A 2 77.07 -2.83 -4.72
C SER A 2 76.00 -3.65 -3.97
N SER A 3 75.49 -3.15 -2.86
CA SER A 3 74.40 -3.77 -2.08
C SER A 3 73.09 -3.19 -2.49
N VAL A 4 72.28 -4.01 -3.17
CA VAL A 4 70.94 -3.72 -3.58
C VAL A 4 70.02 -3.86 -2.37
N ARG A 5 69.52 -2.75 -1.86
CA ARG A 5 68.44 -2.73 -0.82
C ARG A 5 67.09 -2.95 -1.47
N ARG A 6 66.52 -4.13 -1.28
CA ARG A 6 65.11 -4.45 -1.60
C ARG A 6 64.18 -3.69 -0.64
N ARG A 7 63.44 -2.72 -1.17
CA ARG A 7 62.30 -2.09 -0.47
C ARG A 7 61.07 -2.99 -0.67
N VAL A 8 60.64 -3.64 0.40
CA VAL A 8 59.35 -4.34 0.46
C VAL A 8 58.29 -3.27 0.70
N LEU A 9 57.43 -3.05 -0.28
CA LEU A 9 56.22 -2.23 -0.16
C LEU A 9 55.13 -3.09 0.45
N LEU A 10 54.80 -2.82 1.70
CA LEU A 10 53.62 -3.37 2.39
C LEU A 10 52.40 -2.59 1.88
N ALA A 11 51.61 -3.20 1.00
CA ALA A 11 50.31 -2.66 0.60
C ALA A 11 49.30 -3.03 1.71
N ALA A 12 48.94 -2.03 2.53
CA ALA A 12 47.83 -2.17 3.48
C ALA A 12 46.50 -2.12 2.74
N LEU A 13 45.86 -3.26 2.63
CA LEU A 13 44.49 -3.42 2.13
C LEU A 13 43.52 -2.88 3.17
N VAL A 14 43.10 -1.62 3.03
CA VAL A 14 42.02 -1.06 3.81
C VAL A 14 40.71 -1.64 3.28
N ALA A 15 40.21 -2.68 3.91
CA ALA A 15 38.86 -3.18 3.69
C ALA A 15 37.86 -2.15 4.28
N SER A 16 37.35 -1.27 3.42
CA SER A 16 36.19 -0.43 3.75
C SER A 16 34.99 -1.36 3.96
N VAL A 17 34.66 -1.62 5.21
CA VAL A 17 33.35 -2.17 5.59
C VAL A 17 32.33 -1.09 5.27
N MET A 18 31.71 -1.19 4.10
CA MET A 18 30.50 -0.46 3.77
C MET A 18 29.43 -0.97 4.72
N ALA A 19 29.24 -0.27 5.84
CA ALA A 19 28.05 -0.45 6.67
C ALA A 19 26.85 -0.16 5.76
N SER A 20 26.10 -1.19 5.43
CA SER A 20 24.80 -1.04 4.80
C SER A 20 23.98 -0.13 5.70
N PRO A 21 23.39 0.98 5.19
CA PRO A 21 22.47 1.75 6.01
C PRO A 21 21.37 0.77 6.43
N GLU A 22 21.19 0.66 7.75
CA GLU A 22 20.02 -0.02 8.30
C GLU A 22 18.82 0.43 7.49
N ALA A 23 18.19 -0.52 6.80
CA ALA A 23 16.97 -0.26 6.06
C ALA A 23 15.98 0.29 7.08
N ALA A 24 15.79 1.60 7.06
CA ALA A 24 14.67 2.22 7.76
C ALA A 24 13.47 1.35 7.38
N MET A 25 12.80 0.75 8.37
CA MET A 25 11.74 -0.25 8.15
C MET A 25 10.73 0.37 7.19
N ALA A 26 10.90 0.10 5.91
CA ALA A 26 10.00 0.61 4.89
C ALA A 26 8.61 0.06 5.20
N ILE A 27 7.63 0.95 5.37
CA ILE A 27 6.25 0.54 5.59
C ILE A 27 5.85 -0.37 4.44
N GLU A 28 5.35 -1.55 4.75
CA GLU A 28 4.96 -2.56 3.78
C GLU A 28 3.86 -2.02 2.84
N GLN A 29 3.99 -2.32 1.56
CA GLN A 29 3.06 -1.92 0.50
C GLN A 29 2.64 -3.17 -0.29
N PRO A 30 1.48 -3.15 -1.01
CA PRO A 30 1.13 -4.22 -1.92
C PRO A 30 2.20 -4.42 -2.98
N GLU A 31 2.45 -5.65 -3.36
CA GLU A 31 3.40 -5.96 -4.43
C GLU A 31 2.88 -5.53 -5.79
N TYR A 32 3.74 -4.87 -6.56
CA TYR A 32 3.45 -4.54 -7.96
C TYR A 32 4.71 -4.53 -8.81
N THR A 33 4.50 -4.68 -10.11
CA THR A 33 5.52 -4.42 -11.13
C THR A 33 5.16 -3.18 -11.93
N VAL A 34 6.14 -2.32 -12.20
CA VAL A 34 5.94 -1.17 -13.09
C VAL A 34 6.04 -1.66 -14.53
N VAL A 35 4.93 -1.57 -15.26
CA VAL A 35 4.83 -1.96 -16.68
C VAL A 35 5.28 -0.81 -17.58
N ARG A 36 4.95 0.43 -17.19
CA ARG A 36 5.33 1.66 -17.91
C ARG A 36 5.46 2.80 -16.93
N GLN A 37 6.44 3.68 -17.18
CA GLN A 37 6.64 4.91 -16.43
C GLN A 37 6.87 6.08 -17.38
N ASP A 38 6.28 7.26 -17.05
CA ASP A 38 6.46 8.50 -17.81
C ASP A 38 6.18 9.69 -16.87
N GLY A 39 7.25 10.25 -16.31
CA GLY A 39 7.18 11.32 -15.31
C GLY A 39 6.45 10.88 -14.04
N ALA A 40 5.36 11.57 -13.70
CA ALA A 40 4.50 11.26 -12.56
C ALA A 40 3.57 10.06 -12.80
N PHE A 41 3.40 9.65 -14.06
CA PHE A 41 2.56 8.54 -14.46
C PHE A 41 3.29 7.20 -14.35
N GLU A 42 2.62 6.20 -13.77
CA GLU A 42 3.03 4.80 -13.80
C GLU A 42 1.82 3.91 -14.15
N LEU A 43 2.05 2.90 -14.98
CA LEU A 43 1.14 1.77 -15.14
C LEU A 43 1.72 0.61 -14.35
N ARG A 44 1.00 0.16 -13.33
CA ARG A 44 1.43 -0.90 -12.42
C ARG A 44 0.53 -2.13 -12.53
N ARG A 45 1.12 -3.32 -12.45
CA ARG A 45 0.40 -4.57 -12.28
C ARG A 45 0.57 -5.03 -10.85
N TYR A 46 -0.53 -5.04 -10.10
CA TYR A 46 -0.56 -5.45 -8.70
C TYR A 46 -0.81 -6.95 -8.58
N ALA A 47 -0.09 -7.63 -7.68
CA ALA A 47 -0.45 -8.95 -7.21
C ALA A 47 -1.76 -8.89 -6.38
N PRO A 48 -2.45 -10.01 -6.13
CA PRO A 48 -3.59 -10.02 -5.21
C PRO A 48 -3.18 -9.55 -3.81
N TYR A 49 -4.06 -8.80 -3.13
CA TYR A 49 -3.83 -8.33 -1.77
C TYR A 49 -5.14 -8.20 -0.99
N LEU A 50 -5.04 -8.11 0.33
CA LEU A 50 -6.19 -7.91 1.20
C LEU A 50 -6.29 -6.46 1.65
N LEU A 51 -7.52 -5.99 1.79
CA LEU A 51 -7.88 -4.71 2.40
C LEU A 51 -8.75 -4.93 3.63
N ALA A 52 -8.46 -4.18 4.69
CA ALA A 52 -9.43 -3.92 5.76
C ALA A 52 -10.12 -2.60 5.41
N GLU A 53 -11.42 -2.60 5.18
CA GLU A 53 -12.14 -1.44 4.68
C GLU A 53 -13.36 -1.09 5.54
N THR A 54 -13.74 0.18 5.51
CA THR A 54 -14.97 0.69 6.14
C THR A 54 -15.59 1.77 5.27
N GLU A 55 -16.90 1.90 5.34
CA GLU A 55 -17.68 2.90 4.62
C GLU A 55 -18.14 4.02 5.56
N VAL A 56 -18.11 5.25 5.06
CA VAL A 56 -18.51 6.46 5.80
C VAL A 56 -19.28 7.41 4.90
N GLU A 57 -20.47 7.80 5.34
CA GLU A 57 -21.29 8.83 4.72
C GLU A 57 -20.96 10.18 5.37
N SER A 58 -20.03 10.93 4.79
CA SER A 58 -19.65 12.27 5.26
C SER A 58 -18.85 13.01 4.20
N GLY A 59 -18.35 14.21 4.51
CA GLY A 59 -17.46 14.95 3.62
C GLY A 59 -16.09 14.28 3.48
N PHE A 60 -15.36 14.61 2.43
CA PHE A 60 -14.06 14.00 2.03
C PHE A 60 -13.06 13.86 3.18
N MET A 61 -12.79 14.93 3.92
CA MET A 61 -11.83 14.94 5.02
C MET A 61 -12.35 14.19 6.24
N GLU A 62 -13.61 14.39 6.57
CA GLU A 62 -14.26 13.77 7.73
C GLU A 62 -14.36 12.25 7.55
N ALA A 63 -14.73 11.78 6.35
CA ALA A 63 -14.76 10.36 6.03
C ALA A 63 -13.41 9.70 6.30
N GLY A 64 -12.32 10.34 5.85
CA GLY A 64 -10.96 9.85 6.11
C GLY A 64 -10.65 9.74 7.60
N ASN A 65 -11.00 10.75 8.40
CA ASN A 65 -10.71 10.79 9.84
C ASN A 65 -11.53 9.72 10.62
N VAL A 66 -12.83 9.63 10.35
CA VAL A 66 -13.72 8.65 10.99
C VAL A 66 -13.31 7.22 10.66
N ALA A 67 -13.06 6.97 9.37
CA ALA A 67 -12.64 5.66 8.91
C ALA A 67 -11.27 5.26 9.47
N PHE A 68 -10.30 6.19 9.46
CA PHE A 68 -8.97 5.95 10.04
C PHE A 68 -9.09 5.49 11.49
N GLY A 69 -9.91 6.15 12.31
CA GLY A 69 -10.11 5.77 13.71
C GLY A 69 -10.68 4.34 13.87
N ARG A 70 -11.59 3.90 12.98
CA ARG A 70 -12.13 2.53 13.01
C ARG A 70 -11.08 1.50 12.61
N LEU A 71 -10.38 1.74 11.49
CA LEU A 71 -9.36 0.85 10.97
C LEU A 71 -8.14 0.78 11.88
N PHE A 72 -7.77 1.90 12.52
CA PHE A 72 -6.69 1.93 13.48
C PHE A 72 -6.99 1.07 14.72
N ARG A 73 -8.23 1.10 15.24
CA ARG A 73 -8.64 0.19 16.33
C ARG A 73 -8.53 -1.26 15.91
N TYR A 74 -8.99 -1.60 14.71
CA TYR A 74 -8.87 -2.95 14.16
C TYR A 74 -7.42 -3.45 14.16
N ILE A 75 -6.48 -2.69 13.62
CA ILE A 75 -5.06 -3.09 13.60
C ILE A 75 -4.40 -3.04 14.98
N SER A 76 -4.97 -2.29 15.93
CA SER A 76 -4.48 -2.16 17.30
C SER A 76 -4.97 -3.27 18.24
N GLY A 77 -5.82 -4.19 17.75
CA GLY A 77 -6.26 -5.34 18.52
C GLY A 77 -7.77 -5.49 18.67
N ASP A 78 -8.62 -4.59 18.12
CA ASP A 78 -10.07 -4.79 18.07
C ASP A 78 -10.42 -5.83 16.98
N ASN A 79 -9.84 -7.01 17.13
CA ASN A 79 -10.01 -8.14 16.21
C ASN A 79 -9.97 -9.47 16.96
N THR A 80 -10.37 -10.54 16.26
CA THR A 80 -10.27 -11.92 16.75
C THR A 80 -9.22 -12.63 15.92
N ALA A 81 -8.12 -13.04 16.55
CA ALA A 81 -7.16 -13.91 15.88
C ALA A 81 -7.86 -15.22 15.50
N ARG A 82 -7.72 -15.66 14.26
CA ARG A 82 -8.14 -17.00 13.85
C ARG A 82 -7.09 -18.00 14.34
N THR A 83 -7.13 -18.34 15.63
CA THR A 83 -6.36 -19.47 16.13
C THR A 83 -7.25 -20.70 15.95
N GLU A 84 -6.83 -21.66 15.15
CA GLU A 84 -7.36 -23.01 15.26
C GLU A 84 -7.01 -23.52 16.66
N ILE A 85 -7.99 -23.52 17.55
CA ILE A 85 -7.88 -24.19 18.83
C ILE A 85 -8.02 -25.67 18.52
N ALA A 86 -6.90 -26.36 18.41
CA ALA A 86 -6.90 -27.80 18.59
C ALA A 86 -7.50 -28.05 19.98
N MET A 87 -8.70 -28.63 20.02
CA MET A 87 -9.37 -28.97 21.28
C MET A 87 -8.57 -30.07 21.99
N THR A 88 -7.73 -29.64 22.92
CA THR A 88 -7.23 -30.49 24.00
C THR A 88 -7.62 -29.80 25.31
N ALA A 89 -8.57 -30.46 26.06
CA ALA A 89 -8.96 -30.01 27.38
C ALA A 89 -7.77 -30.01 28.36
N PRO A 90 -7.70 -29.12 29.37
CA PRO A 90 -8.81 -28.67 30.20
C PRO A 90 -9.09 -27.16 30.10
N VAL A 91 -10.29 -26.80 30.53
CA VAL A 91 -10.83 -25.45 30.57
C VAL A 91 -10.06 -24.65 31.63
N GLU A 92 -9.05 -23.88 31.20
CA GLU A 92 -8.60 -22.73 31.95
C GLU A 92 -9.33 -21.49 31.43
N GLN A 93 -10.01 -20.78 32.32
CA GLN A 93 -10.59 -19.48 32.05
C GLN A 93 -9.47 -18.49 31.74
N ALA A 94 -9.06 -18.42 30.48
CA ALA A 94 -8.23 -17.32 30.01
C ALA A 94 -9.15 -16.09 29.86
N LYS A 95 -8.76 -14.99 30.52
CA LYS A 95 -9.33 -13.66 30.33
C LYS A 95 -9.54 -13.42 28.84
N ARG A 96 -10.75 -12.99 28.46
CA ARG A 96 -11.00 -12.33 27.18
C ARG A 96 -10.05 -11.13 27.09
N GLY A 97 -8.99 -11.29 26.36
CA GLY A 97 -7.99 -10.24 26.24
C GLY A 97 -7.10 -10.48 25.04
N GLY A 98 -7.20 -9.64 24.07
CA GLY A 98 -6.15 -9.40 23.17
C GLY A 98 -6.38 -9.93 21.78
N GLY A 99 -7.01 -9.12 20.95
CA GLY A 99 -6.83 -9.24 19.52
C GLY A 99 -5.36 -9.08 19.15
N GLU A 100 -4.97 -9.58 18.00
CA GLU A 100 -3.62 -9.48 17.48
C GLU A 100 -3.32 -8.06 17.01
N LYS A 101 -2.14 -7.52 17.37
CA LYS A 101 -1.68 -6.26 16.82
C LYS A 101 -1.15 -6.47 15.41
N ILE A 102 -1.81 -5.88 14.44
CA ILE A 102 -1.44 -5.92 13.02
C ILE A 102 -0.51 -4.76 12.72
N ALA A 103 0.60 -5.01 12.01
CA ALA A 103 1.51 -3.94 11.59
C ALA A 103 0.79 -2.96 10.64
N MET A 104 1.08 -1.66 10.82
CA MET A 104 0.56 -0.65 9.90
C MET A 104 1.26 -0.77 8.55
N THR A 105 0.48 -0.71 7.49
CA THR A 105 0.95 -0.76 6.10
C THR A 105 0.57 0.54 5.37
N ALA A 106 1.12 0.75 4.21
CA ALA A 106 0.77 1.85 3.31
C ALA A 106 0.34 1.29 1.93
N PRO A 107 -0.47 2.00 1.18
CA PRO A 107 -1.12 3.26 1.50
C PRO A 107 -2.41 3.10 2.30
N VAL A 108 -2.95 4.26 2.78
CA VAL A 108 -4.37 4.38 3.15
C VAL A 108 -5.11 4.75 1.87
N GLU A 109 -6.01 3.90 1.42
CA GLU A 109 -6.83 4.12 0.24
C GLU A 109 -8.18 4.76 0.60
N GLN A 110 -8.64 5.70 -0.21
CA GLN A 110 -9.98 6.30 -0.09
C GLN A 110 -10.58 6.46 -1.48
N ALA A 111 -11.77 5.94 -1.69
CA ALA A 111 -12.57 6.09 -2.90
C ALA A 111 -13.99 6.54 -2.57
N ARG A 112 -14.69 7.18 -3.52
CA ARG A 112 -16.09 7.57 -3.38
C ARG A 112 -16.94 6.75 -4.35
N GLU A 113 -17.94 6.07 -3.82
CA GLU A 113 -18.89 5.27 -4.59
C GLU A 113 -20.30 5.57 -4.12
N GLY A 114 -21.20 5.99 -5.03
CA GLY A 114 -22.60 6.25 -4.71
C GLY A 114 -22.86 7.31 -3.61
N GLY A 115 -21.92 8.25 -3.38
CA GLY A 115 -22.01 9.25 -2.30
C GLY A 115 -21.36 8.85 -0.99
N VAL A 116 -20.96 7.59 -0.84
CA VAL A 116 -20.28 7.03 0.33
C VAL A 116 -18.77 7.00 0.07
N TYR A 117 -17.98 7.29 1.07
CA TYR A 117 -16.52 7.08 1.00
C TYR A 117 -16.15 5.72 1.57
N ARG A 118 -15.46 4.92 0.78
CA ARG A 118 -14.78 3.71 1.22
C ARG A 118 -13.34 4.04 1.53
N VAL A 119 -12.91 3.76 2.74
CA VAL A 119 -11.52 3.92 3.19
C VAL A 119 -10.99 2.57 3.60
N ALA A 120 -9.76 2.27 3.21
CA ALA A 120 -9.16 0.97 3.45
C ALA A 120 -7.69 1.08 3.86
N PHE A 121 -7.26 0.14 4.71
CA PHE A 121 -5.86 -0.15 4.97
C PHE A 121 -5.48 -1.43 4.24
N VAL A 122 -4.30 -1.44 3.65
CA VAL A 122 -3.72 -2.67 3.14
C VAL A 122 -3.41 -3.61 4.30
N VAL A 123 -3.73 -4.88 4.17
CA VAL A 123 -3.37 -5.90 5.15
C VAL A 123 -1.97 -6.43 4.85
N PRO A 124 -1.10 -6.63 5.87
CA PRO A 124 0.24 -7.19 5.65
C PRO A 124 0.20 -8.53 4.92
N ARG A 125 1.16 -8.77 4.02
CA ARG A 125 1.23 -9.99 3.19
C ARG A 125 1.37 -11.31 3.95
N LYS A 126 1.78 -11.24 5.22
CA LYS A 126 1.83 -12.43 6.07
C LYS A 126 0.45 -13.06 6.34
N TYR A 127 -0.62 -12.32 6.05
CA TYR A 127 -1.99 -12.80 6.20
C TYR A 127 -2.61 -13.11 4.84
N ASP A 128 -3.33 -14.20 4.79
CA ASP A 128 -4.28 -14.55 3.74
C ASP A 128 -5.72 -14.44 4.27
N ARG A 129 -6.69 -14.83 3.45
CA ARG A 129 -8.11 -14.77 3.81
C ARG A 129 -8.47 -15.65 5.00
N ASP A 130 -7.73 -16.71 5.22
CA ASP A 130 -8.00 -17.70 6.27
C ASP A 130 -7.31 -17.35 7.59
N THR A 131 -6.17 -16.67 7.52
CA THR A 131 -5.33 -16.32 8.68
C THR A 131 -5.51 -14.87 9.15
N VAL A 132 -6.12 -13.98 8.34
CA VAL A 132 -6.32 -12.58 8.75
C VAL A 132 -7.26 -12.49 9.96
N PRO A 133 -6.84 -11.78 11.04
CA PRO A 133 -7.71 -11.55 12.20
C PRO A 133 -9.03 -10.89 11.80
N GLN A 134 -10.16 -11.39 12.31
CA GLN A 134 -11.45 -10.86 11.93
C GLN A 134 -11.79 -9.60 12.73
N PRO A 135 -12.28 -8.52 12.09
CA PRO A 135 -12.71 -7.33 12.81
C PRO A 135 -13.85 -7.65 13.81
N THR A 136 -13.79 -7.02 14.99
CA THR A 136 -14.92 -7.09 15.96
C THR A 136 -15.95 -5.98 15.69
N ASP A 137 -15.56 -4.89 15.03
CA ASP A 137 -16.50 -3.87 14.56
C ASP A 137 -17.13 -4.33 13.23
N PRO A 138 -18.48 -4.52 13.17
CA PRO A 138 -19.17 -5.02 11.97
C PRO A 138 -19.10 -4.05 10.77
N ARG A 139 -18.67 -2.80 11.00
CA ARG A 139 -18.46 -1.79 9.95
C ARG A 139 -17.10 -1.93 9.26
N VAL A 140 -16.20 -2.73 9.81
CA VAL A 140 -14.91 -3.05 9.19
C VAL A 140 -15.04 -4.42 8.53
N ARG A 141 -14.63 -4.51 7.27
CA ARG A 141 -14.71 -5.74 6.48
C ARG A 141 -13.35 -6.06 5.86
N ILE A 142 -13.06 -7.34 5.71
CA ILE A 142 -11.88 -7.80 4.95
C ILE A 142 -12.32 -8.09 3.53
N ARG A 143 -11.66 -7.44 2.57
CA ARG A 143 -11.91 -7.62 1.14
C ARG A 143 -10.65 -8.04 0.42
N GLU A 144 -10.76 -9.06 -0.39
CA GLU A 144 -9.71 -9.48 -1.31
C GLU A 144 -9.79 -8.65 -2.60
N VAL A 145 -8.64 -8.15 -3.02
CA VAL A 145 -8.46 -7.46 -4.29
C VAL A 145 -7.71 -8.40 -5.22
N PRO A 146 -8.30 -8.82 -6.35
CA PRO A 146 -7.61 -9.67 -7.31
C PRO A 146 -6.43 -8.93 -7.97
N ALA A 147 -5.55 -9.70 -8.61
CA ALA A 147 -4.51 -9.11 -9.44
C ALA A 147 -5.15 -8.20 -10.50
N ARG A 148 -4.62 -6.97 -10.63
CA ARG A 148 -5.17 -5.98 -11.55
C ARG A 148 -4.13 -4.96 -12.00
N SER A 149 -4.39 -4.33 -13.13
CA SER A 149 -3.59 -3.22 -13.63
C SER A 149 -4.17 -1.89 -13.14
N ILE A 150 -3.29 -1.03 -12.64
CA ILE A 150 -3.66 0.27 -12.08
C ILE A 150 -2.79 1.34 -12.72
N ALA A 151 -3.43 2.36 -13.26
CA ALA A 151 -2.77 3.59 -13.65
C ALA A 151 -2.62 4.49 -12.43
N VAL A 152 -1.44 5.03 -12.25
CA VAL A 152 -1.06 5.79 -11.06
C VAL A 152 -0.51 7.15 -11.48
N TRP A 153 -0.89 8.19 -10.73
CA TRP A 153 -0.31 9.53 -10.81
C TRP A 153 0.25 9.92 -9.45
N ARG A 154 1.56 10.09 -9.36
CA ARG A 154 2.24 10.48 -8.11
C ARG A 154 2.33 11.99 -7.99
N TYR A 155 1.99 12.52 -6.81
CA TYR A 155 2.06 13.94 -6.52
C TYR A 155 2.39 14.23 -5.05
N SER A 156 2.77 15.47 -4.75
CA SER A 156 2.91 15.97 -3.39
C SER A 156 1.79 16.97 -3.09
N GLY A 157 1.59 17.27 -1.82
CA GLY A 157 0.65 18.31 -1.48
C GLY A 157 -0.28 17.99 -0.32
N ARG A 158 -1.22 18.91 -0.10
CA ARG A 158 -2.22 18.78 0.97
C ARG A 158 -3.27 17.74 0.61
N TRP A 159 -3.83 17.10 1.62
CA TRP A 159 -4.92 16.13 1.47
C TRP A 159 -6.28 16.82 1.31
N THR A 160 -6.43 17.66 0.30
CA THR A 160 -7.69 18.31 -0.02
C THR A 160 -8.37 17.62 -1.20
N GLU A 161 -9.70 17.69 -1.26
CA GLU A 161 -10.44 17.14 -2.39
C GLU A 161 -10.08 17.86 -3.71
N GLU A 162 -9.83 19.16 -3.65
CA GLU A 162 -9.43 19.96 -4.80
C GLU A 162 -8.12 19.47 -5.40
N ASN A 163 -7.07 19.30 -4.57
CA ASN A 163 -5.77 18.79 -4.99
C ASN A 163 -5.88 17.38 -5.59
N PHE A 164 -6.71 16.52 -4.99
CA PHE A 164 -6.98 15.19 -5.53
C PHE A 164 -7.64 15.25 -6.91
N ARG A 165 -8.69 16.09 -7.06
CA ARG A 165 -9.43 16.25 -8.31
C ARG A 165 -8.58 16.81 -9.44
N GLU A 166 -7.64 17.69 -9.13
CA GLU A 166 -6.67 18.21 -10.10
C GLU A 166 -5.84 17.08 -10.69
N HIS A 167 -5.20 16.27 -9.85
CA HIS A 167 -4.34 15.16 -10.30
C HIS A 167 -5.14 13.99 -10.87
N GLU A 168 -6.39 13.80 -10.46
CA GLU A 168 -7.31 12.86 -11.13
C GLU A 168 -7.54 13.26 -12.59
N ARG A 169 -7.75 14.55 -12.87
CA ARG A 169 -7.92 15.04 -14.25
C ARG A 169 -6.66 14.84 -15.09
N GLU A 170 -5.48 15.08 -14.52
CA GLU A 170 -4.20 14.81 -15.20
C GLU A 170 -4.06 13.34 -15.55
N LEU A 171 -4.35 12.43 -14.61
CA LEU A 171 -4.30 11.00 -14.85
C LEU A 171 -5.29 10.57 -15.94
N ARG A 172 -6.54 11.06 -15.90
CA ARG A 172 -7.55 10.75 -16.92
C ARG A 172 -7.15 11.27 -18.30
N GLY A 173 -6.55 12.46 -18.38
CA GLY A 173 -5.97 12.98 -19.62
C GLY A 173 -4.86 12.08 -20.17
N LYS A 174 -4.00 11.58 -19.29
CA LYS A 174 -2.93 10.65 -19.67
C LYS A 174 -3.48 9.32 -20.15
N LEU A 175 -4.50 8.76 -19.48
CA LEU A 175 -5.17 7.54 -19.92
C LEU A 175 -5.75 7.69 -21.33
N ALA A 176 -6.46 8.81 -21.59
CA ALA A 176 -7.02 9.10 -22.90
C ALA A 176 -5.94 9.16 -24.00
N ALA A 177 -4.82 9.86 -23.72
CA ALA A 177 -3.69 9.97 -24.64
C ALA A 177 -3.02 8.61 -24.95
N LEU A 178 -3.09 7.67 -24.00
CA LEU A 178 -2.53 6.32 -24.14
C LEU A 178 -3.53 5.28 -24.67
N GLY A 179 -4.80 5.65 -24.86
CA GLY A 179 -5.87 4.72 -25.25
C GLY A 179 -6.22 3.70 -24.15
N LEU A 180 -5.83 3.95 -22.90
CA LEU A 180 -6.17 3.10 -21.77
C LEU A 180 -7.57 3.44 -21.26
N LYS A 181 -8.34 2.41 -20.89
CA LYS A 181 -9.71 2.58 -20.38
C LYS A 181 -9.75 2.27 -18.89
N ALA A 182 -10.37 3.16 -18.11
CA ALA A 182 -10.71 2.86 -16.73
C ALA A 182 -11.70 1.69 -16.67
N GLU A 183 -11.60 0.85 -15.65
CA GLU A 183 -12.59 -0.20 -15.42
C GLU A 183 -13.97 0.41 -15.14
N PRO A 184 -15.04 -0.19 -15.66
CA PRO A 184 -16.40 0.31 -15.45
C PRO A 184 -16.78 0.29 -13.97
N GLY A 185 -17.36 1.39 -13.48
CA GLY A 185 -17.81 1.52 -12.09
C GLY A 185 -16.72 1.85 -11.09
N ASP A 186 -15.45 1.84 -11.46
CA ASP A 186 -14.38 2.22 -10.54
C ASP A 186 -14.22 3.74 -10.44
N SER A 187 -14.28 4.21 -9.21
CA SER A 187 -13.93 5.56 -8.83
C SER A 187 -12.42 5.68 -8.67
N ALA A 188 -11.89 6.87 -8.98
CA ALA A 188 -10.48 7.14 -8.67
C ALA A 188 -10.24 7.02 -7.16
N ILE A 189 -9.13 6.39 -6.81
CA ILE A 189 -8.71 6.14 -5.44
C ILE A 189 -7.59 7.12 -5.10
N ILE A 190 -7.68 7.81 -3.96
CA ILE A 190 -6.54 8.52 -3.39
C ILE A 190 -5.77 7.57 -2.46
N ALA A 191 -4.48 7.47 -2.66
CA ALA A 191 -3.57 6.68 -1.84
C ALA A 191 -2.61 7.61 -1.08
N ARG A 192 -2.60 7.51 0.26
CA ARG A 192 -1.79 8.34 1.17
C ARG A 192 -0.75 7.47 1.84
N TYR A 193 0.51 7.84 1.72
CA TYR A 193 1.64 7.04 2.19
C TYR A 193 2.27 7.56 3.49
N ASP A 194 2.07 8.85 3.79
CA ASP A 194 2.77 9.51 4.87
C ASP A 194 1.86 9.79 6.08
N ALA A 195 2.50 9.98 7.23
CA ALA A 195 1.81 10.36 8.45
C ALA A 195 1.32 11.82 8.40
N PRO A 196 0.25 12.17 9.14
CA PRO A 196 -0.34 13.51 9.11
C PRO A 196 0.63 14.65 9.48
N PHE A 197 1.64 14.37 10.30
CA PHE A 197 2.65 15.34 10.72
C PHE A 197 3.76 15.59 9.68
N MET A 198 3.85 14.77 8.62
CA MET A 198 4.78 15.02 7.52
C MET A 198 4.43 16.35 6.85
N PRO A 199 5.41 17.24 6.59
CA PRO A 199 5.19 18.48 5.84
C PRO A 199 4.49 18.19 4.50
N TRP A 200 3.46 18.98 4.18
CA TRP A 200 2.61 18.71 3.02
C TRP A 200 3.36 18.61 1.69
N PHE A 201 4.43 19.41 1.51
CA PHE A 201 5.25 19.43 0.29
C PHE A 201 6.19 18.21 0.14
N MET A 202 6.38 17.43 1.24
CA MET A 202 7.18 16.21 1.25
C MET A 202 6.32 14.95 1.16
N ARG A 203 4.99 15.07 1.27
CA ARG A 203 4.09 13.91 1.26
C ARG A 203 4.07 13.25 -0.10
N ARG A 204 4.09 11.93 -0.09
CA ARG A 204 3.78 11.10 -1.24
C ARG A 204 2.29 10.80 -1.24
N ASN A 205 1.61 11.29 -2.26
CA ASN A 205 0.22 10.96 -2.56
C ASN A 205 0.17 10.36 -3.96
N GLU A 206 -0.83 9.52 -4.21
CA GLU A 206 -1.07 8.98 -5.53
C GLU A 206 -2.56 8.97 -5.82
N VAL A 207 -2.92 9.24 -7.07
CA VAL A 207 -4.22 8.92 -7.64
C VAL A 207 -4.09 7.60 -8.36
N LEU A 208 -4.99 6.66 -8.06
CA LEU A 208 -5.02 5.33 -8.66
C LEU A 208 -6.34 5.15 -9.41
N ILE A 209 -6.26 4.68 -10.65
CA ILE A 209 -7.43 4.29 -11.45
C ILE A 209 -7.19 2.88 -11.99
N PRO A 210 -8.00 1.88 -11.58
CA PRO A 210 -7.99 0.57 -12.20
C PRO A 210 -8.28 0.66 -13.69
N VAL A 211 -7.49 -0.06 -14.49
CA VAL A 211 -7.58 0.00 -15.95
C VAL A 211 -7.65 -1.38 -16.56
N THR A 212 -8.47 -1.51 -17.59
CA THR A 212 -8.45 -2.69 -18.46
C THR A 212 -7.22 -2.57 -19.37
N GLU A 213 -6.26 -3.48 -19.25
CA GLU A 213 -5.20 -3.56 -20.25
C GLU A 213 -5.82 -3.95 -21.60
N PRO A 214 -5.45 -3.27 -22.70
CA PRO A 214 -5.77 -3.80 -24.01
C PRO A 214 -5.19 -5.20 -24.10
N ALA A 215 -6.01 -6.17 -24.55
CA ALA A 215 -5.54 -7.54 -24.76
C ALA A 215 -4.18 -7.46 -25.46
N ALA A 216 -3.16 -8.07 -24.88
CA ALA A 216 -1.82 -8.07 -25.45
C ALA A 216 -1.97 -8.50 -26.90
N SER A 217 -1.73 -7.59 -27.84
CA SER A 217 -1.72 -7.93 -29.26
C SER A 217 -0.76 -9.09 -29.39
N ALA A 218 -1.29 -10.25 -29.74
CA ALA A 218 -0.51 -11.45 -29.92
C ALA A 218 0.67 -11.08 -30.82
N ARG A 219 1.87 -11.11 -30.26
CA ARG A 219 3.10 -10.90 -31.01
C ARG A 219 3.03 -11.95 -32.11
N PRO A 220 3.04 -11.60 -33.41
CA PRO A 220 3.13 -12.61 -34.43
C PRO A 220 4.37 -13.45 -34.12
N ALA A 221 4.17 -14.77 -34.07
CA ALA A 221 5.26 -15.72 -33.92
C ALA A 221 6.25 -15.55 -35.09
N PRO A 222 7.57 -15.70 -34.86
CA PRO A 222 8.60 -15.57 -35.85
C PRO A 222 8.48 -16.62 -36.95
#